data_67fd9d0fd1874a897287a7fd52158ffd
#
_entry.id   67fd9d0fd1874a897287a7fd52158ffd
#
_cell.length_a   1.000
_cell.length_b   1.000
_cell.length_c   1.000
_cell.angle_alpha   90.00
_cell.angle_beta   90.00
_cell.angle_gamma   90.00
#
_symmetry.space_group_name_H-M   'P 1'
#
loop_
_entity.id
_entity.type
_entity.pdbx_description
1 polymer ?
#
loop_
_entity_poly.entity_id
_entity_poly.type
_entity_poly.pdbx_seq_one_letter_code
_entity_poly.pdbx_strand_id
1 'polypeptide(L)'
;FVVYYDNQPVVIDLGRDTYTAQTFGSARYELPNNRSAYHNVPIINGLEQSTGRRYKATNVTHKANDSISVMEMNIEKAYPKESYATSWHRSIALDRIHNRVEITETYSLDSIQIDKDRQTGEVFDNKLVLMCYGKPVVSKKGVIQLLGGKVSLTYDARLVSASVEKLQMSEGIMKKQWNDNVYRIMLRLNDNYPKATVKYRFASLR
;
A
#
# COMPACT_ATOMS: atom_id res chain seq x y z
N PHE A 1 0.34 -0.54 8.11
CA PHE A 1 1.54 0.00 8.78
C PHE A 1 1.60 1.52 8.66
N VAL A 2 2.32 2.18 9.56
CA VAL A 2 2.65 3.61 9.51
C VAL A 2 4.16 3.77 9.59
N VAL A 3 4.71 4.86 9.04
CA VAL A 3 6.13 5.20 9.11
C VAL A 3 6.24 6.63 9.61
N TYR A 4 7.02 6.82 10.65
CA TYR A 4 7.37 8.13 11.22
C TYR A 4 8.86 8.36 11.06
N TYR A 5 9.23 9.60 10.87
CA TYR A 5 10.61 10.07 10.89
C TYR A 5 10.68 11.36 11.72
N ASP A 6 11.54 11.38 12.74
CA ASP A 6 11.70 12.52 13.63
C ASP A 6 10.34 13.05 14.16
N ASN A 7 9.54 12.15 14.73
CA ASN A 7 8.18 12.39 15.23
C ASN A 7 7.18 12.96 14.21
N GLN A 8 7.53 12.98 12.92
CA GLN A 8 6.64 13.44 11.85
C GLN A 8 6.11 12.26 11.05
N PRO A 9 4.80 12.22 10.73
CA PRO A 9 4.23 11.16 9.94
C PRO A 9 4.72 11.24 8.48
N VAL A 10 5.13 10.10 7.92
CA VAL A 10 5.57 9.94 6.52
C VAL A 10 4.56 9.10 5.76
N VAL A 11 4.38 7.84 6.18
CA VAL A 11 3.31 6.97 5.72
C VAL A 11 2.29 6.87 6.84
N ILE A 12 1.04 7.10 6.50
CA ILE A 12 -0.07 7.18 7.45
C ILE A 12 -1.12 6.09 7.17
N ASP A 13 -1.99 5.89 8.11
CA ASP A 13 -3.30 5.31 7.90
C ASP A 13 -4.35 6.41 8.05
N LEU A 14 -5.38 6.46 7.21
CA LEU A 14 -6.41 7.51 7.28
C LEU A 14 -7.11 7.54 8.64
N GLY A 15 -7.23 6.38 9.28
CA GLY A 15 -7.94 6.24 10.53
C GLY A 15 -9.46 6.34 10.34
N ARG A 16 -10.12 6.86 11.36
CA ARG A 16 -11.58 7.05 11.36
C ARG A 16 -11.97 8.47 10.95
N ASP A 17 -13.15 8.59 10.37
CA ASP A 17 -13.78 9.91 10.18
C ASP A 17 -14.99 10.09 11.12
N THR A 18 -15.67 11.22 11.01
CA THR A 18 -16.91 11.50 11.70
C THR A 18 -17.97 10.47 11.31
N TYR A 19 -18.60 9.86 12.31
CA TYR A 19 -19.66 8.90 12.05
C TYR A 19 -20.92 9.58 11.54
N THR A 20 -21.46 9.02 10.45
CA THR A 20 -22.70 9.45 9.82
C THR A 20 -23.63 8.25 9.65
N ALA A 21 -24.86 8.46 9.19
CA ALA A 21 -25.76 7.36 8.84
C ALA A 21 -25.13 6.40 7.81
N GLN A 22 -24.34 6.91 6.85
CA GLN A 22 -23.63 6.10 5.86
C GLN A 22 -22.61 5.16 6.51
N THR A 23 -21.96 5.59 7.60
CA THR A 23 -20.96 4.75 8.31
C THR A 23 -21.55 3.43 8.81
N PHE A 24 -22.82 3.41 9.12
CA PHE A 24 -23.53 2.23 9.67
C PHE A 24 -24.45 1.56 8.63
N GLY A 25 -24.58 2.14 7.44
CA GLY A 25 -25.41 1.63 6.35
C GLY A 25 -24.68 0.69 5.40
N SER A 26 -25.39 0.22 4.38
CA SER A 26 -24.85 -0.60 3.28
C SER A 26 -23.77 0.12 2.46
N ALA A 27 -23.88 1.45 2.36
CA ALA A 27 -22.93 2.30 1.62
C ALA A 27 -21.65 2.64 2.41
N ARG A 28 -21.40 2.02 3.56
CA ARG A 28 -20.20 2.28 4.39
C ARG A 28 -18.88 2.07 3.65
N TYR A 29 -18.84 1.14 2.70
CA TYR A 29 -17.65 0.83 1.93
C TYR A 29 -17.46 1.71 0.68
N GLU A 30 -18.27 2.75 0.54
CA GLU A 30 -18.02 3.86 -0.40
C GLU A 30 -17.14 4.94 0.24
N LEU A 31 -17.09 4.98 1.58
CA LEU A 31 -16.26 5.92 2.34
C LEU A 31 -14.77 5.54 2.20
N PRO A 32 -13.88 6.48 1.83
CA PRO A 32 -12.47 6.20 1.60
C PRO A 32 -11.79 5.48 2.77
N ASN A 33 -12.04 5.92 4.00
CA ASN A 33 -11.46 5.33 5.21
C ASN A 33 -11.95 3.90 5.55
N ASN A 34 -12.94 3.39 4.82
CA ASN A 34 -13.44 2.01 4.95
C ASN A 34 -13.05 1.14 3.74
N ARG A 35 -12.36 1.71 2.75
CA ARG A 35 -11.93 1.01 1.52
C ARG A 35 -10.44 0.70 1.57
N SER A 36 -10.06 -0.53 1.27
CA SER A 36 -8.65 -0.94 1.29
C SER A 36 -7.78 -0.21 0.27
N ALA A 37 -8.36 0.35 -0.80
CA ALA A 37 -7.65 1.20 -1.76
C ALA A 37 -7.11 2.51 -1.16
N TYR A 38 -7.51 2.87 0.06
CA TYR A 38 -7.03 4.04 0.79
C TYR A 38 -6.23 3.65 2.05
N HIS A 39 -5.70 2.43 2.06
CA HIS A 39 -4.79 1.92 3.08
C HIS A 39 -3.50 1.42 2.44
N ASN A 40 -2.49 1.10 3.27
CA ASN A 40 -1.17 0.66 2.81
C ASN A 40 -1.17 -0.83 2.44
N VAL A 41 -2.04 -1.21 1.50
CA VAL A 41 -2.21 -2.59 1.01
C VAL A 41 -2.32 -2.59 -0.51
N PRO A 42 -2.04 -3.72 -1.19
CA PRO A 42 -2.16 -3.79 -2.64
C PRO A 42 -3.60 -3.67 -3.13
N ILE A 43 -3.74 -3.20 -4.36
CA ILE A 43 -4.89 -3.48 -5.24
C ILE A 43 -4.40 -4.58 -6.18
N ILE A 44 -5.09 -5.71 -6.21
CA ILE A 44 -4.68 -6.89 -6.98
C ILE A 44 -5.69 -7.13 -8.09
N ASN A 45 -5.23 -7.09 -9.33
CA ASN A 45 -6.08 -7.20 -10.52
C ASN A 45 -7.27 -6.21 -10.49
N GLY A 46 -7.00 -4.97 -10.09
CA GLY A 46 -8.02 -3.93 -9.94
C GLY A 46 -8.96 -4.10 -8.74
N LEU A 47 -8.80 -5.17 -7.95
CA LEU A 47 -9.70 -5.51 -6.85
C LEU A 47 -9.13 -5.14 -5.48
N GLU A 48 -10.01 -4.68 -4.63
CA GLU A 48 -9.77 -4.34 -3.23
C GLU A 48 -9.94 -5.58 -2.33
N GLN A 49 -9.49 -5.49 -1.08
CA GLN A 49 -9.77 -6.50 -0.08
C GLN A 49 -11.28 -6.62 0.15
N SER A 50 -11.74 -7.83 0.30
CA SER A 50 -13.16 -8.12 0.57
C SER A 50 -13.49 -7.95 2.05
N THR A 51 -14.76 -7.70 2.32
CA THR A 51 -15.29 -7.54 3.68
C THR A 51 -15.69 -8.86 4.30
N GLY A 52 -15.55 -8.96 5.62
CA GLY A 52 -15.99 -10.12 6.40
C GLY A 52 -14.84 -10.90 7.04
N ARG A 53 -15.14 -11.64 8.09
CA ARG A 53 -14.15 -12.33 8.97
C ARG A 53 -13.28 -13.37 8.27
N ARG A 54 -13.74 -13.92 7.15
CA ARG A 54 -12.97 -14.90 6.35
C ARG A 54 -11.82 -14.26 5.56
N TYR A 55 -11.95 -12.98 5.23
CA TYR A 55 -10.94 -12.23 4.47
C TYR A 55 -9.95 -11.61 5.43
N LYS A 56 -8.79 -12.23 5.55
CA LYS A 56 -7.77 -11.82 6.53
C LYS A 56 -6.39 -12.27 6.11
N ALA A 57 -5.37 -11.62 6.66
CA ALA A 57 -4.00 -12.11 6.60
C ALA A 57 -3.87 -13.46 7.34
N THR A 58 -2.95 -14.29 6.87
CA THR A 58 -2.61 -15.59 7.45
C THR A 58 -1.10 -15.68 7.66
N ASN A 59 -0.64 -16.67 8.45
CA ASN A 59 0.78 -16.91 8.71
C ASN A 59 1.52 -15.65 9.19
N VAL A 60 0.85 -14.87 10.05
CA VAL A 60 1.42 -13.64 10.61
C VAL A 60 2.48 -14.00 11.63
N THR A 61 3.70 -13.53 11.42
CA THR A 61 4.83 -13.70 12.32
C THR A 61 5.49 -12.37 12.62
N HIS A 62 6.12 -12.27 13.77
CA HIS A 62 6.93 -11.12 14.16
C HIS A 62 8.19 -11.58 14.87
N LYS A 63 9.33 -11.03 14.44
CA LYS A 63 10.65 -11.24 15.07
C LYS A 63 11.32 -9.89 15.26
N ALA A 64 11.89 -9.66 16.42
CA ALA A 64 12.59 -8.41 16.72
C ALA A 64 13.79 -8.65 17.62
N ASN A 65 14.83 -7.83 17.42
CA ASN A 65 15.96 -7.62 18.30
C ASN A 65 16.35 -6.14 18.27
N ASP A 66 17.46 -5.76 18.88
CA ASP A 66 17.89 -4.36 18.96
C ASP A 66 18.18 -3.75 17.59
N SER A 67 18.60 -4.54 16.63
CA SER A 67 19.00 -4.08 15.29
C SER A 67 17.85 -4.07 14.28
N ILE A 68 16.97 -5.06 14.33
CA ILE A 68 15.93 -5.24 13.31
C ILE A 68 14.61 -5.72 13.93
N SER A 69 13.52 -5.27 13.35
CA SER A 69 12.18 -5.83 13.61
C SER A 69 11.54 -6.19 12.27
N VAL A 70 11.06 -7.42 12.15
CA VAL A 70 10.43 -7.92 10.91
C VAL A 70 9.06 -8.48 11.24
N MET A 71 8.07 -8.06 10.48
CA MET A 71 6.71 -8.61 10.47
C MET A 71 6.43 -9.21 9.09
N GLU A 72 6.00 -10.47 9.07
CA GLU A 72 5.68 -11.19 7.84
C GLU A 72 4.27 -11.73 7.85
N MET A 73 3.63 -11.80 6.69
CA MET A 73 2.27 -12.31 6.55
C MET A 73 1.96 -12.69 5.11
N ASN A 74 0.98 -13.57 4.97
CA ASN A 74 0.35 -13.84 3.68
C ASN A 74 -0.99 -13.09 3.62
N ILE A 75 -1.26 -12.40 2.53
CA ILE A 75 -2.44 -11.53 2.39
C ILE A 75 -3.38 -11.90 1.24
N GLU A 76 -3.05 -12.90 0.42
CA GLU A 76 -3.90 -13.33 -0.70
C GLU A 76 -5.33 -13.69 -0.26
N LYS A 77 -5.51 -14.26 0.93
CA LYS A 77 -6.83 -14.63 1.47
C LYS A 77 -7.69 -13.44 1.90
N ALA A 78 -7.14 -12.24 1.92
CA ALA A 78 -7.91 -11.02 2.15
C ALA A 78 -8.62 -10.51 0.88
N TYR A 79 -8.29 -11.07 -0.29
CA TYR A 79 -8.83 -10.67 -1.59
C TYR A 79 -9.86 -11.67 -2.12
N PRO A 80 -10.77 -11.24 -3.02
CA PRO A 80 -11.67 -12.15 -3.72
C PRO A 80 -10.89 -13.06 -4.67
N LYS A 81 -11.49 -14.18 -5.06
CA LYS A 81 -10.84 -15.16 -5.97
C LYS A 81 -10.52 -14.57 -7.34
N GLU A 82 -11.32 -13.64 -7.79
CA GLU A 82 -11.19 -12.91 -9.05
C GLU A 82 -9.92 -12.04 -9.10
N SER A 83 -9.24 -11.83 -7.97
CA SER A 83 -7.91 -11.23 -7.94
C SER A 83 -6.83 -12.14 -8.54
N TYR A 84 -7.12 -13.43 -8.68
CA TYR A 84 -6.22 -14.48 -9.15
C TYR A 84 -4.93 -14.64 -8.33
N ALA A 85 -4.87 -14.05 -7.14
CA ALA A 85 -3.72 -14.21 -6.25
C ALA A 85 -3.69 -15.63 -5.66
N THR A 86 -2.73 -16.44 -6.10
CA THR A 86 -2.48 -17.78 -5.56
C THR A 86 -1.59 -17.72 -4.31
N SER A 87 -0.74 -16.71 -4.24
CA SER A 87 0.01 -16.35 -3.02
C SER A 87 0.37 -14.87 -3.05
N TRP A 88 0.45 -14.25 -1.87
CA TRP A 88 0.99 -12.90 -1.69
C TRP A 88 1.60 -12.78 -0.31
N HIS A 89 2.93 -12.89 -0.27
CA HIS A 89 3.71 -12.74 0.96
C HIS A 89 4.22 -11.32 1.08
N ARG A 90 3.99 -10.71 2.23
CA ARG A 90 4.49 -9.38 2.61
C ARG A 90 5.43 -9.49 3.78
N SER A 91 6.60 -8.87 3.66
CA SER A 91 7.54 -8.64 4.75
C SER A 91 7.72 -7.14 4.97
N ILE A 92 7.66 -6.69 6.21
CA ILE A 92 7.90 -5.31 6.63
C ILE A 92 9.05 -5.35 7.64
N ALA A 93 10.18 -4.76 7.29
CA ALA A 93 11.38 -4.74 8.10
C ALA A 93 11.75 -3.32 8.53
N LEU A 94 11.90 -3.09 9.83
CA LEU A 94 12.53 -1.89 10.40
C LEU A 94 13.99 -2.22 10.73
N ASP A 95 14.91 -1.66 9.96
CA ASP A 95 16.36 -1.75 10.21
C ASP A 95 16.79 -0.50 10.97
N ARG A 96 17.06 -0.67 12.27
CA ARG A 96 17.42 0.42 13.18
C ARG A 96 18.85 0.91 12.97
N ILE A 97 19.74 0.02 12.53
CA ILE A 97 21.15 0.37 12.28
C ILE A 97 21.27 1.34 11.12
N HIS A 98 20.48 1.12 10.07
CA HIS A 98 20.53 1.93 8.86
C HIS A 98 19.38 2.94 8.77
N ASN A 99 18.57 3.11 9.82
CA ASN A 99 17.42 4.03 9.84
C ASN A 99 16.52 3.89 8.61
N ARG A 100 16.08 2.67 8.31
CA ARG A 100 15.26 2.40 7.12
C ARG A 100 14.13 1.43 7.41
N VAL A 101 13.04 1.59 6.66
CA VAL A 101 11.96 0.63 6.59
C VAL A 101 11.93 0.04 5.18
N GLU A 102 12.00 -1.27 5.07
CA GLU A 102 11.91 -1.98 3.79
C GLU A 102 10.65 -2.82 3.77
N ILE A 103 9.91 -2.73 2.67
CA ILE A 103 8.78 -3.59 2.41
C ILE A 103 9.11 -4.47 1.20
N THR A 104 8.87 -5.77 1.34
CA THR A 104 9.03 -6.74 0.27
C THR A 104 7.68 -7.41 0.02
N GLU A 105 7.22 -7.35 -1.22
CA GLU A 105 6.03 -8.03 -1.71
C GLU A 105 6.47 -9.15 -2.65
N THR A 106 6.20 -10.40 -2.31
CA THR A 106 6.47 -11.55 -3.18
C THR A 106 5.15 -12.24 -3.49
N TYR A 107 4.77 -12.31 -4.76
CA TYR A 107 3.47 -12.82 -5.15
C TYR A 107 3.52 -13.81 -6.31
N SER A 108 2.48 -14.61 -6.40
CA SER A 108 2.12 -15.43 -7.56
C SER A 108 0.64 -15.25 -7.87
N LEU A 109 0.35 -15.09 -9.15
CA LEU A 109 -1.01 -15.02 -9.70
C LEU A 109 -1.26 -16.25 -10.58
N ASP A 110 -2.52 -16.62 -10.79
CA ASP A 110 -2.90 -17.69 -11.69
C ASP A 110 -2.59 -17.31 -13.15
N SER A 111 -1.49 -17.84 -13.68
CA SER A 111 -1.01 -17.51 -15.03
C SER A 111 -1.98 -17.98 -16.13
N ILE A 112 -2.69 -19.08 -15.91
CA ILE A 112 -3.65 -19.61 -16.91
C ILE A 112 -4.82 -18.63 -17.06
N GLN A 113 -5.34 -18.11 -15.96
CA GLN A 113 -6.44 -17.16 -16.00
C GLN A 113 -5.97 -15.81 -16.56
N ILE A 114 -4.79 -15.35 -16.16
CA ILE A 114 -4.17 -14.14 -16.71
C ILE A 114 -4.02 -14.21 -18.23
N ASP A 115 -3.55 -15.33 -18.75
CA ASP A 115 -3.35 -15.49 -20.20
C ASP A 115 -4.69 -15.55 -20.96
N LYS A 116 -5.75 -16.12 -20.37
CA LYS A 116 -7.10 -16.07 -20.94
C LYS A 116 -7.62 -14.64 -21.02
N ASP A 117 -7.50 -13.88 -19.93
CA ASP A 117 -8.02 -12.51 -19.85
C ASP A 117 -7.22 -11.57 -20.78
N ARG A 118 -5.92 -11.80 -20.94
CA ARG A 118 -5.11 -11.08 -21.95
C ARG A 118 -5.62 -11.30 -23.39
N GLN A 119 -6.09 -12.50 -23.72
CA GLN A 119 -6.66 -12.78 -25.04
C GLN A 119 -7.99 -12.05 -25.28
N THR A 120 -8.72 -11.72 -24.20
CA THR A 120 -9.95 -10.92 -24.26
C THR A 120 -9.71 -9.42 -24.19
N GLY A 121 -8.45 -8.99 -24.04
CA GLY A 121 -8.06 -7.57 -23.95
C GLY A 121 -8.20 -6.96 -22.56
N GLU A 122 -8.44 -7.77 -21.53
CA GLU A 122 -8.45 -7.30 -20.14
C GLU A 122 -7.04 -6.90 -19.68
N VAL A 123 -6.97 -5.76 -18.99
CA VAL A 123 -5.71 -5.22 -18.45
C VAL A 123 -5.65 -5.48 -16.97
N PHE A 124 -4.65 -6.25 -16.55
CA PHE A 124 -4.37 -6.44 -15.12
C PHE A 124 -3.83 -5.16 -14.50
N ASP A 125 -4.38 -4.78 -13.38
CA ASP A 125 -4.03 -3.54 -12.69
C ASP A 125 -3.59 -3.84 -11.25
N ASN A 126 -2.31 -4.17 -11.10
CA ASN A 126 -1.70 -4.43 -9.81
C ASN A 126 -0.98 -3.18 -9.30
N LYS A 127 -1.36 -2.69 -8.13
CA LYS A 127 -0.79 -1.49 -7.50
C LYS A 127 -0.45 -1.75 -6.05
N LEU A 128 0.68 -1.25 -5.60
CA LEU A 128 1.02 -1.12 -4.19
C LEU A 128 0.65 0.29 -3.76
N VAL A 129 -0.25 0.41 -2.81
CA VAL A 129 -0.80 1.70 -2.36
C VAL A 129 -0.11 2.13 -1.08
N LEU A 130 0.23 3.43 -0.99
CA LEU A 130 0.79 4.05 0.19
C LEU A 130 0.08 5.38 0.44
N MET A 131 -0.43 5.55 1.65
CA MET A 131 -1.02 6.81 2.10
C MET A 131 0.05 7.66 2.76
N CYS A 132 0.20 8.91 2.33
CA CYS A 132 1.27 9.78 2.80
C CYS A 132 0.74 11.09 3.36
N TYR A 133 1.39 11.56 4.43
CA TYR A 133 1.24 12.91 4.93
C TYR A 133 2.27 13.84 4.24
N GLY A 134 1.81 15.01 3.84
CA GLY A 134 2.63 15.94 3.07
C GLY A 134 2.76 15.53 1.59
N LYS A 135 3.07 16.50 0.75
CA LYS A 135 3.12 16.32 -0.72
C LYS A 135 4.35 15.50 -1.13
N PRO A 136 4.18 14.30 -1.72
CA PRO A 136 5.29 13.57 -2.32
C PRO A 136 5.79 14.27 -3.58
N VAL A 137 7.10 14.21 -3.83
CA VAL A 137 7.73 14.73 -5.05
C VAL A 137 8.45 13.60 -5.76
N VAL A 138 7.99 13.23 -6.94
CA VAL A 138 8.72 12.30 -7.81
C VAL A 138 9.96 13.04 -8.35
N SER A 139 11.11 12.80 -7.73
CA SER A 139 12.34 13.55 -8.03
C SER A 139 13.08 12.99 -9.23
N LYS A 140 13.10 11.68 -9.36
CA LYS A 140 13.66 10.94 -10.50
C LYS A 140 13.04 9.55 -10.58
N LYS A 141 13.25 8.86 -11.68
CA LYS A 141 12.79 7.49 -11.87
C LYS A 141 13.30 6.59 -10.72
N GLY A 142 12.39 5.93 -10.02
CA GLY A 142 12.71 5.07 -8.88
C GLY A 142 12.88 5.76 -7.53
N VAL A 143 12.66 7.10 -7.44
CA VAL A 143 12.81 7.86 -6.19
C VAL A 143 11.70 8.88 -6.02
N ILE A 144 11.03 8.81 -4.87
CA ILE A 144 10.06 9.82 -4.43
C ILE A 144 10.59 10.45 -3.14
N GLN A 145 10.65 11.77 -3.11
CA GLN A 145 10.96 12.54 -1.90
C GLN A 145 9.69 12.74 -1.08
N LEU A 146 9.80 12.52 0.21
CA LEU A 146 8.74 12.64 1.20
C LEU A 146 9.18 13.62 2.29
N LEU A 147 8.22 14.13 3.04
CA LEU A 147 8.45 15.01 4.19
C LEU A 147 9.42 16.17 3.85
N GLY A 148 9.13 16.89 2.74
CA GLY A 148 9.95 18.01 2.29
C GLY A 148 11.39 17.62 1.90
N GLY A 149 11.61 16.37 1.48
CA GLY A 149 12.92 15.87 1.08
C GLY A 149 13.74 15.24 2.20
N LYS A 150 13.23 15.15 3.43
CA LYS A 150 13.94 14.50 4.55
C LYS A 150 13.98 12.98 4.45
N VAL A 151 12.98 12.38 3.78
CA VAL A 151 12.85 10.94 3.59
C VAL A 151 12.73 10.64 2.10
N SER A 152 13.39 9.58 1.64
CA SER A 152 13.21 9.02 0.30
C SER A 152 12.43 7.71 0.34
N LEU A 153 11.51 7.53 -0.60
CA LEU A 153 10.98 6.24 -1.00
C LEU A 153 11.69 5.81 -2.28
N THR A 154 12.40 4.69 -2.22
CA THR A 154 13.11 4.12 -3.38
C THR A 154 12.46 2.80 -3.81
N TYR A 155 12.40 2.54 -5.11
CA TYR A 155 11.82 1.34 -5.71
C TYR A 155 12.48 1.04 -7.05
N ASP A 156 12.38 -0.21 -7.54
CA ASP A 156 12.91 -0.57 -8.86
C ASP A 156 11.95 -0.10 -9.96
N ALA A 157 12.35 0.94 -10.67
CA ALA A 157 11.55 1.54 -11.73
C ALA A 157 11.47 0.71 -13.04
N ARG A 158 12.16 -0.43 -13.08
CA ARG A 158 11.95 -1.44 -14.15
C ARG A 158 10.69 -2.25 -13.87
N LEU A 159 10.39 -2.49 -12.59
CA LEU A 159 9.27 -3.31 -12.15
C LEU A 159 7.99 -2.48 -11.94
N VAL A 160 8.14 -1.24 -11.47
CA VAL A 160 6.99 -0.41 -11.09
C VAL A 160 7.13 1.03 -11.57
N SER A 161 6.01 1.63 -11.92
CA SER A 161 5.86 3.07 -12.18
C SER A 161 5.09 3.72 -11.03
N ALA A 162 5.46 4.95 -10.68
CA ALA A 162 4.83 5.67 -9.59
C ALA A 162 3.91 6.77 -10.10
N SER A 163 2.76 6.92 -9.47
CA SER A 163 1.89 8.07 -9.58
C SER A 163 1.49 8.57 -8.19
N VAL A 164 1.15 9.86 -8.12
CA VAL A 164 0.73 10.52 -6.88
C VAL A 164 -0.60 11.17 -7.11
N GLU A 165 -1.56 10.86 -6.25
CA GLU A 165 -2.88 11.47 -6.21
C GLU A 165 -3.01 12.32 -4.96
N LYS A 166 -3.57 13.51 -5.12
CA LYS A 166 -3.94 14.39 -4.01
C LYS A 166 -5.38 14.11 -3.61
N LEU A 167 -5.60 13.82 -2.35
CA LEU A 167 -6.91 13.59 -1.77
C LEU A 167 -7.26 14.75 -0.85
N GLN A 168 -8.34 15.45 -1.16
CA GLN A 168 -8.85 16.50 -0.32
C GLN A 168 -9.69 15.92 0.81
N MET A 169 -9.41 16.33 2.05
CA MET A 169 -10.17 15.90 3.20
C MET A 169 -11.43 16.75 3.34
N SER A 170 -12.57 16.09 3.46
CA SER A 170 -13.82 16.73 3.84
C SER A 170 -13.78 17.18 5.30
N GLU A 171 -14.70 18.10 5.68
CA GLU A 171 -14.83 18.49 7.08
C GLU A 171 -15.12 17.27 7.96
N GLY A 172 -14.35 17.12 9.05
CA GLY A 172 -14.50 15.98 9.94
C GLY A 172 -13.24 15.68 10.75
N ILE A 173 -13.20 14.49 11.30
CA ILE A 173 -12.06 14.04 12.14
C ILE A 173 -10.79 13.89 11.30
N MET A 174 -10.90 13.33 10.09
CA MET A 174 -9.74 13.18 9.20
C MET A 174 -9.10 14.52 8.84
N LYS A 175 -9.90 15.57 8.55
CA LYS A 175 -9.35 16.90 8.30
C LYS A 175 -8.66 17.50 9.52
N LYS A 176 -9.23 17.29 10.72
CA LYS A 176 -8.59 17.74 11.97
C LYS A 176 -7.25 17.04 12.22
N GLN A 177 -7.12 15.78 11.82
CA GLN A 177 -5.92 14.96 12.01
C GLN A 177 -4.86 15.21 10.93
N TRP A 178 -5.28 15.34 9.67
CA TRP A 178 -4.39 15.34 8.51
C TRP A 178 -4.39 16.66 7.73
N ASN A 179 -5.05 17.71 8.24
CA ASN A 179 -5.28 18.97 7.55
C ASN A 179 -6.10 18.80 6.24
N ASP A 180 -5.97 19.73 5.30
CA ASP A 180 -6.81 19.77 4.10
C ASP A 180 -6.55 18.65 3.11
N ASN A 181 -5.37 18.05 3.13
CA ASN A 181 -4.99 17.09 2.11
C ASN A 181 -4.08 15.98 2.64
N VAL A 182 -4.31 14.78 2.13
CA VAL A 182 -3.35 13.67 2.16
C VAL A 182 -3.03 13.25 0.73
N TYR A 183 -2.05 12.39 0.57
CA TYR A 183 -1.61 11.93 -0.74
C TYR A 183 -1.59 10.41 -0.80
N ARG A 184 -1.96 9.88 -1.96
CA ARG A 184 -1.87 8.46 -2.25
C ARG A 184 -0.80 8.25 -3.31
N ILE A 185 0.24 7.51 -2.96
CA ILE A 185 1.24 7.01 -3.91
C ILE A 185 0.75 5.65 -4.39
N MET A 186 0.72 5.46 -5.69
CA MET A 186 0.44 4.18 -6.33
C MET A 186 1.68 3.74 -7.09
N LEU A 187 2.28 2.63 -6.65
CA LEU A 187 3.35 1.94 -7.36
C LEU A 187 2.70 0.85 -8.22
N ARG A 188 2.43 1.16 -9.48
CA ARG A 188 1.81 0.26 -10.44
C ARG A 188 2.86 -0.67 -11.04
N LEU A 189 2.58 -1.97 -11.08
CA LEU A 189 3.43 -2.94 -11.75
C LEU A 189 3.44 -2.67 -13.26
N ASN A 190 4.64 -2.55 -13.86
CA ASN A 190 4.80 -2.16 -15.26
C ASN A 190 4.34 -3.26 -16.22
N ASP A 191 4.58 -4.51 -15.83
CA ASP A 191 4.20 -5.70 -16.58
C ASP A 191 3.34 -6.62 -15.71
N ASN A 192 2.46 -7.37 -16.34
CA ASN A 192 1.62 -8.34 -15.67
C ASN A 192 2.37 -9.66 -15.49
N TYR A 193 3.48 -9.60 -14.73
CA TYR A 193 4.20 -10.81 -14.37
C TYR A 193 3.33 -11.68 -13.46
N PRO A 194 3.15 -12.96 -13.79
CA PRO A 194 2.41 -13.87 -12.92
C PRO A 194 3.14 -14.13 -11.59
N LYS A 195 4.43 -13.82 -11.52
CA LYS A 195 5.26 -13.91 -10.31
C LYS A 195 6.26 -12.77 -10.28
N ALA A 196 6.40 -12.10 -9.13
CA ALA A 196 7.45 -11.12 -8.93
C ALA A 196 7.77 -10.94 -7.44
N THR A 197 8.92 -10.34 -7.18
CA THR A 197 9.29 -9.76 -5.89
C THR A 197 9.57 -8.28 -6.09
N VAL A 198 8.77 -7.45 -5.43
CA VAL A 198 8.90 -6.00 -5.46
C VAL A 198 9.38 -5.52 -4.10
N LYS A 199 10.45 -4.74 -4.09
CA LYS A 199 10.99 -4.11 -2.88
C LYS A 199 10.88 -2.61 -2.99
N TYR A 200 10.46 -1.98 -1.91
CA TYR A 200 10.48 -0.53 -1.78
C TYR A 200 10.92 -0.15 -0.37
N ARG A 201 11.63 0.97 -0.27
CA ARG A 201 12.36 1.32 0.95
C ARG A 201 12.19 2.79 1.29
N PHE A 202 11.92 3.06 2.54
CA PHE A 202 11.97 4.38 3.14
C PHE A 202 13.30 4.53 3.89
N ALA A 203 14.02 5.62 3.61
CA ALA A 203 15.25 5.95 4.31
C ALA A 203 15.41 7.48 4.43
N SER A 204 16.12 7.94 5.44
CA SER A 204 16.47 9.35 5.57
C SER A 204 17.43 9.76 4.44
N LEU A 205 17.20 10.94 3.88
CA LEU A 205 18.18 11.62 3.03
C LEU A 205 19.07 12.45 3.98
N ARG A 206 20.23 11.89 4.33
CA ARG A 206 21.31 12.64 5.00
C ARG A 206 22.31 13.11 3.97
#